data_b8e628b7954bd2f85a589c3bfa302fa1
#
_entry.id   b8e628b7954bd2f85a589c3bfa302fa1
#
_cell.length_a   1.000
_cell.length_b   1.000
_cell.length_c   1.000
_cell.angle_alpha   90.00
_cell.angle_beta   90.00
_cell.angle_gamma   90.00
#
_symmetry.space_group_name_H-M   'P 1'
#
loop_
_entity.id
_entity.type
_entity.pdbx_description
1 polymer ?
#
loop_
_entity_poly.entity_id
_entity_poly.type
_entity_poly.pdbx_seq_one_letter_code
_entity_poly.pdbx_strand_id
1 'polypeptide(L)'
;RVQGSSTWSIALNNLTGTSIIKTGLTSSTTYEWAIRSACSADSSSVSAWSATQSFTTLTPCTAPLNPVTTGIGISSATLDWDAVSGAWGYIVSYKQTSPSSSGWVNDTVTTNSYSLTGLTSGGTYRWRVMTMCDASGVNNSGFTSQIVFSTTSCNLTLSTSATNVTCNGDSDGAIDLSVSGGSGSYSYAWSNGT
;
A
#
# COMPACT_ATOMS: atom_id res chain seq x y z
N ARG A 1 -14.26 8.42 33.40
CA ARG A 1 -14.97 9.38 32.54
C ARG A 1 -14.13 9.78 31.34
N VAL A 2 -14.76 10.32 30.34
CA VAL A 2 -14.05 11.07 29.28
C VAL A 2 -13.54 12.37 29.90
N GLN A 3 -12.33 12.80 29.54
CA GLN A 3 -11.74 14.03 30.01
C GLN A 3 -12.64 15.22 29.64
N GLY A 4 -12.86 16.11 30.59
CA GLY A 4 -13.77 17.27 30.43
C GLY A 4 -15.26 16.98 30.72
N SER A 5 -15.65 15.71 30.87
CA SER A 5 -17.00 15.36 31.32
C SER A 5 -17.16 15.67 32.82
N SER A 6 -18.31 16.22 33.22
CA SER A 6 -18.62 16.45 34.64
C SER A 6 -19.07 15.18 35.38
N THR A 7 -19.43 14.10 34.63
CA THR A 7 -20.02 12.90 35.23
C THR A 7 -19.01 11.78 35.35
N TRP A 8 -18.89 11.18 36.54
CA TRP A 8 -18.21 9.93 36.78
C TRP A 8 -19.22 8.77 36.72
N SER A 9 -18.95 7.76 35.96
CA SER A 9 -19.64 6.48 36.06
C SER A 9 -18.82 5.54 36.95
N ILE A 10 -19.43 4.97 37.97
CA ILE A 10 -18.82 3.90 38.75
C ILE A 10 -18.83 2.65 37.87
N ALA A 11 -17.68 2.30 37.31
CA ALA A 11 -17.60 1.22 36.34
C ALA A 11 -17.77 -0.16 36.99
N LEU A 12 -17.33 -0.33 38.25
CA LEU A 12 -17.33 -1.58 38.95
C LEU A 12 -17.30 -1.34 40.48
N ASN A 13 -18.09 -2.11 41.20
CA ASN A 13 -18.16 -2.11 42.67
C ASN A 13 -17.66 -3.47 43.18
N ASN A 14 -17.05 -3.46 44.36
CA ASN A 14 -16.71 -4.67 45.15
C ASN A 14 -15.77 -5.65 44.43
N LEU A 15 -14.74 -5.11 43.73
CA LEU A 15 -13.66 -5.94 43.19
C LEU A 15 -12.72 -6.38 44.30
N THR A 16 -12.40 -7.67 44.35
CA THR A 16 -11.43 -8.25 45.29
C THR A 16 -10.02 -8.35 44.73
N GLY A 17 -9.83 -8.03 43.43
CA GLY A 17 -8.53 -8.06 42.73
C GLY A 17 -7.86 -6.70 42.68
N THR A 18 -6.56 -6.70 42.39
CA THR A 18 -5.71 -5.51 42.24
C THR A 18 -5.61 -5.04 40.78
N SER A 19 -6.30 -5.73 39.86
CA SER A 19 -6.31 -5.38 38.45
C SER A 19 -7.71 -5.45 37.85
N ILE A 20 -7.96 -4.61 36.84
CA ILE A 20 -9.24 -4.57 36.11
C ILE A 20 -8.99 -4.25 34.64
N ILE A 21 -9.77 -4.88 33.77
CA ILE A 21 -9.81 -4.56 32.34
C ILE A 21 -11.11 -3.81 32.05
N LYS A 22 -11.02 -2.61 31.49
CA LYS A 22 -12.15 -1.83 31.00
C LYS A 22 -12.21 -1.92 29.48
N THR A 23 -13.28 -2.46 28.93
CA THR A 23 -13.55 -2.61 27.49
C THR A 23 -14.60 -1.59 27.01
N GLY A 24 -14.84 -1.51 25.71
CA GLY A 24 -15.86 -0.65 25.11
C GLY A 24 -15.48 0.84 25.13
N LEU A 25 -14.17 1.15 25.12
CA LEU A 25 -13.69 2.53 25.04
C LEU A 25 -13.68 3.00 23.58
N THR A 26 -14.01 4.29 23.39
CA THR A 26 -13.94 4.95 22.09
C THR A 26 -12.47 5.24 21.74
N SER A 27 -12.08 5.07 20.50
CA SER A 27 -10.75 5.42 20.01
C SER A 27 -10.48 6.93 20.07
N SER A 28 -9.20 7.32 20.04
CA SER A 28 -8.75 8.73 20.06
C SER A 28 -9.37 9.56 21.18
N THR A 29 -9.68 8.92 22.32
CA THR A 29 -10.41 9.56 23.41
C THR A 29 -9.57 9.49 24.67
N THR A 30 -9.43 10.65 25.35
CA THR A 30 -8.76 10.71 26.64
C THR A 30 -9.76 10.38 27.75
N TYR A 31 -9.41 9.39 28.53
CA TYR A 31 -10.17 8.94 29.70
C TYR A 31 -9.44 9.28 30.99
N GLU A 32 -10.20 9.59 32.00
CA GLU A 32 -9.74 9.77 33.38
C GLU A 32 -10.30 8.67 34.27
N TRP A 33 -9.52 8.23 35.23
CA TRP A 33 -9.91 7.23 36.20
C TRP A 33 -9.35 7.54 37.59
N ALA A 34 -10.03 7.05 38.59
CA ALA A 34 -9.62 7.10 39.97
C ALA A 34 -10.13 5.83 40.68
N ILE A 35 -9.48 5.41 41.74
CA ILE A 35 -9.87 4.26 42.55
C ILE A 35 -10.03 4.68 44.00
N ARG A 36 -10.85 3.90 44.75
CA ARG A 36 -10.92 3.96 46.21
C ARG A 36 -11.11 2.53 46.76
N SER A 37 -10.69 2.29 47.96
CA SER A 37 -10.93 1.01 48.65
C SER A 37 -12.22 1.02 49.38
N ALA A 38 -12.92 -0.12 49.44
CA ALA A 38 -13.98 -0.39 50.41
C ALA A 38 -13.32 -0.92 51.67
N CYS A 39 -13.67 -0.32 52.80
CA CYS A 39 -13.16 -0.71 54.14
C CYS A 39 -14.11 -1.63 54.88
N SER A 40 -15.32 -1.89 54.33
CA SER A 40 -16.31 -2.82 54.83
C SER A 40 -16.90 -3.65 53.69
N ALA A 41 -17.37 -4.85 53.94
CA ALA A 41 -17.90 -5.79 52.93
C ALA A 41 -19.17 -5.23 52.24
N ASP A 42 -19.93 -4.40 52.91
CA ASP A 42 -21.14 -3.73 52.37
C ASP A 42 -20.86 -2.41 51.70
N SER A 43 -19.57 -2.00 51.58
CA SER A 43 -19.13 -0.73 51.04
C SER A 43 -19.69 0.50 51.76
N SER A 44 -20.18 0.35 53.00
CA SER A 44 -20.67 1.48 53.83
C SER A 44 -19.51 2.38 54.30
N SER A 45 -18.30 1.83 54.38
CA SER A 45 -17.07 2.55 54.69
C SER A 45 -16.07 2.45 53.54
N VAL A 46 -15.65 3.62 53.03
CA VAL A 46 -14.74 3.72 51.87
C VAL A 46 -13.64 4.73 52.11
N SER A 47 -12.50 4.56 51.48
CA SER A 47 -11.42 5.53 51.48
C SER A 47 -11.76 6.77 50.64
N ALA A 48 -10.97 7.84 50.77
CA ALA A 48 -10.94 8.88 49.78
C ALA A 48 -10.56 8.31 48.39
N TRP A 49 -10.97 8.99 47.34
CA TRP A 49 -10.54 8.69 45.99
C TRP A 49 -9.03 8.92 45.82
N SER A 50 -8.37 8.12 45.01
CA SER A 50 -7.00 8.40 44.57
C SER A 50 -6.95 9.71 43.76
N ALA A 51 -5.75 10.23 43.57
CA ALA A 51 -5.54 11.24 42.53
C ALA A 51 -6.01 10.70 41.16
N THR A 52 -6.63 11.57 40.38
CA THR A 52 -7.08 11.24 39.02
C THR A 52 -5.90 10.95 38.12
N GLN A 53 -5.97 9.87 37.39
CA GLN A 53 -5.03 9.49 36.34
C GLN A 53 -5.73 9.55 34.99
N SER A 54 -4.98 9.74 33.90
CA SER A 54 -5.52 9.77 32.56
C SER A 54 -4.72 8.90 31.58
N PHE A 55 -5.39 8.46 30.54
CA PHE A 55 -4.79 7.83 29.37
C PHE A 55 -5.63 8.15 28.14
N THR A 56 -5.01 8.11 26.97
CA THR A 56 -5.71 8.31 25.68
C THR A 56 -5.69 7.00 24.90
N THR A 57 -6.86 6.60 24.40
CA THR A 57 -6.96 5.46 23.49
C THR A 57 -6.33 5.79 22.14
N LEU A 58 -5.77 4.79 21.47
CA LEU A 58 -5.11 4.99 20.18
C LEU A 58 -6.10 5.41 19.10
N THR A 59 -5.59 6.11 18.07
CA THR A 59 -6.32 6.37 16.83
C THR A 59 -6.52 5.05 16.07
N PRO A 60 -7.66 4.86 15.37
CA PRO A 60 -7.83 3.71 14.50
C PRO A 60 -6.77 3.70 13.41
N CYS A 61 -6.19 2.54 13.16
CA CYS A 61 -5.30 2.33 12.04
C CYS A 61 -6.16 2.13 10.78
N THR A 62 -6.20 3.12 9.90
CA THR A 62 -7.02 3.10 8.67
C THR A 62 -6.18 2.84 7.44
N ALA A 63 -6.75 2.13 6.46
CA ALA A 63 -6.12 1.94 5.17
C ALA A 63 -5.98 3.29 4.42
N PRO A 64 -4.94 3.44 3.57
CA PRO A 64 -4.81 4.63 2.73
C PRO A 64 -6.01 4.79 1.78
N LEU A 65 -6.30 6.03 1.41
CA LEU A 65 -7.31 6.37 0.41
C LEU A 65 -6.67 6.65 -0.94
N ASN A 66 -7.50 6.63 -2.00
CA ASN A 66 -7.14 7.01 -3.36
C ASN A 66 -5.87 6.31 -3.91
N PRO A 67 -5.70 4.98 -3.75
CA PRO A 67 -4.56 4.30 -4.33
C PRO A 67 -4.66 4.35 -5.86
N VAL A 68 -3.60 4.83 -6.53
CA VAL A 68 -3.54 5.04 -7.98
C VAL A 68 -2.18 4.60 -8.53
N THR A 69 -2.16 4.14 -9.78
CA THR A 69 -0.92 3.85 -10.51
C THR A 69 -0.64 4.97 -11.51
N THR A 70 0.55 5.55 -11.45
CA THR A 70 1.02 6.63 -12.32
C THR A 70 2.32 6.23 -13.00
N GLY A 71 2.84 7.04 -13.93
CA GLY A 71 4.14 6.83 -14.55
C GLY A 71 4.33 5.45 -15.19
N ILE A 72 3.27 4.87 -15.77
CA ILE A 72 3.32 3.54 -16.37
C ILE A 72 4.20 3.58 -17.62
N GLY A 73 5.32 2.87 -17.56
CA GLY A 73 6.27 2.70 -18.66
C GLY A 73 6.28 1.27 -19.20
N ILE A 74 7.32 0.94 -19.97
CA ILE A 74 7.54 -0.41 -20.53
C ILE A 74 7.93 -1.40 -19.41
N SER A 75 8.72 -0.95 -18.43
CA SER A 75 9.26 -1.77 -17.34
C SER A 75 9.16 -1.08 -15.97
N SER A 76 8.34 -0.07 -15.84
CA SER A 76 8.20 0.70 -14.60
C SER A 76 6.78 1.20 -14.38
N ALA A 77 6.46 1.50 -13.12
CA ALA A 77 5.25 2.20 -12.70
C ALA A 77 5.48 2.84 -11.34
N THR A 78 4.71 3.87 -11.00
CA THR A 78 4.67 4.45 -9.66
C THR A 78 3.32 4.15 -9.02
N LEU A 79 3.34 3.70 -7.78
CA LEU A 79 2.16 3.41 -6.98
C LEU A 79 2.04 4.52 -5.94
N ASP A 80 0.93 5.25 -5.97
CA ASP A 80 0.70 6.40 -5.11
C ASP A 80 -0.60 6.22 -4.32
N TRP A 81 -0.67 6.84 -3.13
CA TRP A 81 -1.86 6.85 -2.28
C TRP A 81 -1.86 8.06 -1.36
N ASP A 82 -2.98 8.36 -0.72
CA ASP A 82 -3.05 9.44 0.25
C ASP A 82 -2.27 9.10 1.53
N ALA A 83 -1.54 10.07 2.04
CA ALA A 83 -0.85 9.92 3.32
C ALA A 83 -1.87 9.78 4.47
N VAL A 84 -1.65 8.81 5.35
CA VAL A 84 -2.46 8.59 6.54
C VAL A 84 -1.80 9.27 7.73
N SER A 85 -2.55 10.14 8.40
CA SER A 85 -2.04 10.84 9.59
C SER A 85 -1.68 9.85 10.70
N GLY A 86 -0.48 9.98 11.25
CA GLY A 86 0.03 9.08 12.29
C GLY A 86 0.53 7.72 11.77
N ALA A 87 0.61 7.52 10.46
CA ALA A 87 1.25 6.34 9.89
C ALA A 87 2.74 6.30 10.24
N TRP A 88 3.22 5.16 10.70
CA TRP A 88 4.65 4.88 10.82
C TRP A 88 5.26 4.53 9.46
N GLY A 89 4.49 3.87 8.61
CA GLY A 89 4.87 3.46 7.26
C GLY A 89 3.74 2.73 6.55
N TYR A 90 4.07 2.10 5.44
CA TYR A 90 3.12 1.36 4.61
C TYR A 90 3.73 0.04 4.15
N ILE A 91 2.91 -1.00 4.03
CA ILE A 91 3.27 -2.23 3.34
C ILE A 91 2.59 -2.22 1.98
N VAL A 92 3.41 -2.17 0.92
CA VAL A 92 2.98 -2.29 -0.47
C VAL A 92 3.11 -3.74 -0.88
N SER A 93 2.04 -4.31 -1.40
CA SER A 93 1.98 -5.70 -1.84
C SER A 93 1.60 -5.73 -3.31
N TYR A 94 2.45 -6.33 -4.16
CA TYR A 94 2.20 -6.40 -5.60
C TYR A 94 2.57 -7.76 -6.19
N LYS A 95 2.01 -8.07 -7.34
CA LYS A 95 2.33 -9.29 -8.10
C LYS A 95 2.01 -9.12 -9.58
N GLN A 96 2.73 -9.85 -10.42
CA GLN A 96 2.38 -10.05 -11.82
C GLN A 96 1.25 -11.08 -11.94
N THR A 97 0.32 -10.86 -12.88
CA THR A 97 -0.80 -11.77 -13.16
C THR A 97 -0.82 -12.26 -14.60
N SER A 98 -0.12 -11.57 -15.53
CA SER A 98 0.04 -11.94 -16.93
C SER A 98 1.39 -11.38 -17.45
N PRO A 99 2.10 -12.09 -18.35
CA PRO A 99 1.80 -13.38 -18.98
C PRO A 99 1.91 -14.58 -18.03
N SER A 100 2.61 -14.46 -16.91
CA SER A 100 2.69 -15.48 -15.87
C SER A 100 2.30 -14.91 -14.52
N SER A 101 1.70 -15.72 -13.66
CA SER A 101 1.35 -15.30 -12.32
C SER A 101 2.52 -15.52 -11.36
N SER A 102 2.89 -14.47 -10.62
CA SER A 102 3.87 -14.55 -9.53
C SER A 102 3.17 -14.58 -8.16
N GLY A 103 3.91 -14.93 -7.12
CA GLY A 103 3.49 -14.70 -5.73
C GLY A 103 3.41 -13.21 -5.40
N TRP A 104 2.82 -12.88 -4.25
CA TRP A 104 2.85 -11.52 -3.72
C TRP A 104 4.25 -11.17 -3.22
N VAL A 105 4.75 -10.03 -3.68
CA VAL A 105 5.94 -9.37 -3.14
C VAL A 105 5.46 -8.29 -2.19
N ASN A 106 6.09 -8.17 -1.02
CA ASN A 106 5.75 -7.18 -0.02
C ASN A 106 6.99 -6.33 0.29
N ASP A 107 6.82 -5.01 0.20
CA ASP A 107 7.84 -4.04 0.57
C ASP A 107 7.29 -3.06 1.60
N THR A 108 8.18 -2.57 2.47
CA THR A 108 7.84 -1.58 3.50
C THR A 108 8.45 -0.24 3.13
N VAL A 109 7.63 0.82 3.13
CA VAL A 109 8.05 2.18 2.81
C VAL A 109 7.51 3.18 3.84
N THR A 110 8.19 4.31 3.99
CA THR A 110 7.76 5.40 4.89
C THR A 110 7.10 6.57 4.15
N THR A 111 7.13 6.52 2.82
CA THR A 111 6.49 7.50 1.93
C THR A 111 5.17 6.98 1.42
N ASN A 112 4.30 7.85 0.97
CA ASN A 112 3.02 7.52 0.35
C ASN A 112 3.13 7.29 -1.19
N SER A 113 4.31 6.89 -1.63
CA SER A 113 4.62 6.56 -3.03
C SER A 113 5.65 5.45 -3.08
N TYR A 114 5.56 4.58 -4.10
CA TYR A 114 6.49 3.47 -4.33
C TYR A 114 6.76 3.28 -5.82
N SER A 115 8.03 3.30 -6.22
CA SER A 115 8.45 3.12 -7.61
C SER A 115 8.77 1.67 -7.91
N LEU A 116 8.06 1.08 -8.85
CA LEU A 116 8.32 -0.25 -9.41
C LEU A 116 9.22 -0.14 -10.64
N THR A 117 10.24 -0.99 -10.70
CA THR A 117 11.16 -1.11 -11.83
C THR A 117 11.39 -2.58 -12.19
N GLY A 118 11.94 -2.87 -13.37
CA GLY A 118 12.20 -4.24 -13.80
C GLY A 118 10.94 -5.05 -14.12
N LEU A 119 9.83 -4.37 -14.40
CA LEU A 119 8.58 -5.01 -14.77
C LEU A 119 8.66 -5.60 -16.19
N THR A 120 7.88 -6.65 -16.45
CA THR A 120 7.74 -7.25 -17.79
C THR A 120 6.97 -6.32 -18.71
N SER A 121 7.49 -6.06 -19.91
CA SER A 121 6.82 -5.30 -20.98
C SER A 121 5.49 -5.96 -21.36
N GLY A 122 4.41 -5.17 -21.42
CA GLY A 122 3.05 -5.67 -21.67
C GLY A 122 2.49 -6.55 -20.55
N GLY A 123 3.17 -6.60 -19.40
CA GLY A 123 2.74 -7.39 -18.24
C GLY A 123 1.60 -6.74 -17.48
N THR A 124 0.69 -7.56 -16.95
CA THR A 124 -0.39 -7.09 -16.08
C THR A 124 -0.05 -7.39 -14.63
N TYR A 125 -0.27 -6.41 -13.77
CA TYR A 125 0.07 -6.42 -12.35
C TYR A 125 -1.15 -6.07 -11.50
N ARG A 126 -1.14 -6.56 -10.27
CA ARG A 126 -2.06 -6.14 -9.20
C ARG A 126 -1.26 -5.70 -8.01
N TRP A 127 -1.76 -4.68 -7.34
CA TRP A 127 -1.16 -4.21 -6.09
C TRP A 127 -2.23 -3.72 -5.12
N ARG A 128 -1.82 -3.58 -3.88
CA ARG A 128 -2.60 -3.08 -2.75
C ARG A 128 -1.65 -2.54 -1.69
N VAL A 129 -2.15 -1.73 -0.81
CA VAL A 129 -1.34 -1.10 0.24
C VAL A 129 -2.08 -1.13 1.57
N MET A 130 -1.36 -1.20 2.68
CA MET A 130 -1.90 -1.01 4.02
C MET A 130 -1.00 -0.09 4.83
N THR A 131 -1.59 0.58 5.82
CA THR A 131 -0.89 1.44 6.77
C THR A 131 -0.33 0.62 7.92
N MET A 132 0.91 0.89 8.29
CA MET A 132 1.51 0.48 9.57
C MET A 132 1.36 1.64 10.55
N CYS A 133 0.68 1.43 11.67
CA CYS A 133 0.43 2.47 12.68
C CYS A 133 1.40 2.39 13.86
N ASP A 134 2.31 1.44 13.86
CA ASP A 134 3.43 1.35 14.80
C ASP A 134 4.66 0.71 14.15
N ALA A 135 5.81 0.88 14.78
CA ALA A 135 7.09 0.35 14.30
C ALA A 135 7.19 -1.18 14.40
N SER A 136 6.35 -1.82 15.21
CA SER A 136 6.36 -3.28 15.40
C SER A 136 5.67 -4.03 14.27
N GLY A 137 4.86 -3.33 13.47
CA GLY A 137 4.04 -3.93 12.42
C GLY A 137 2.90 -4.82 12.94
N VAL A 138 2.55 -4.68 14.21
CA VAL A 138 1.43 -5.43 14.83
C VAL A 138 0.12 -4.69 14.65
N ASN A 139 0.15 -3.35 14.77
CA ASN A 139 -1.03 -2.52 14.58
C ASN A 139 -1.05 -1.99 13.13
N ASN A 140 -1.66 -2.77 12.24
CA ASN A 140 -1.78 -2.45 10.83
C ASN A 140 -3.24 -2.26 10.44
N SER A 141 -3.49 -1.46 9.42
CA SER A 141 -4.80 -1.43 8.77
C SER A 141 -5.05 -2.71 7.97
N GLY A 142 -6.27 -2.90 7.47
CA GLY A 142 -6.51 -3.81 6.35
C GLY A 142 -5.84 -3.29 5.08
N PHE A 143 -5.62 -4.17 4.11
CA PHE A 143 -5.22 -3.75 2.76
C PHE A 143 -6.36 -2.99 2.06
N THR A 144 -5.99 -2.05 1.18
CA THR A 144 -6.92 -1.47 0.19
C THR A 144 -7.47 -2.54 -0.75
N SER A 145 -8.51 -2.22 -1.49
CA SER A 145 -8.91 -2.99 -2.67
C SER A 145 -7.74 -3.11 -3.64
N GLN A 146 -7.69 -4.19 -4.43
CA GLN A 146 -6.62 -4.41 -5.40
C GLN A 146 -6.80 -3.48 -6.60
N ILE A 147 -5.70 -2.83 -6.98
CA ILE A 147 -5.60 -2.02 -8.20
C ILE A 147 -4.88 -2.84 -9.27
N VAL A 148 -5.37 -2.75 -10.50
CA VAL A 148 -4.80 -3.44 -11.66
C VAL A 148 -4.22 -2.41 -12.61
N PHE A 149 -3.02 -2.69 -13.15
CA PHE A 149 -2.43 -1.92 -14.23
C PHE A 149 -1.67 -2.84 -15.18
N SER A 150 -1.40 -2.36 -16.40
CA SER A 150 -0.53 -3.05 -17.35
C SER A 150 0.55 -2.11 -17.82
N THR A 151 1.79 -2.61 -17.88
CA THR A 151 2.89 -1.89 -18.51
C THR A 151 2.65 -1.75 -20.00
N THR A 152 3.26 -0.72 -20.60
CA THR A 152 3.24 -0.58 -22.07
C THR A 152 3.99 -1.72 -22.74
N SER A 153 3.48 -2.20 -23.87
CA SER A 153 4.17 -3.22 -24.67
C SER A 153 5.10 -2.55 -25.68
N CYS A 154 6.30 -3.13 -25.83
CA CYS A 154 7.23 -2.74 -26.88
C CYS A 154 7.02 -3.67 -28.08
N ASN A 155 5.96 -3.43 -28.85
CA ASN A 155 5.65 -4.21 -30.03
C ASN A 155 6.18 -3.48 -31.27
N LEU A 156 6.90 -4.22 -32.13
CA LEU A 156 7.28 -3.77 -33.45
C LEU A 156 6.36 -4.39 -34.51
N THR A 157 5.92 -3.59 -35.44
CA THR A 157 5.27 -4.07 -36.65
C THR A 157 6.19 -3.75 -37.83
N LEU A 158 6.50 -4.77 -38.62
CA LEU A 158 7.37 -4.70 -39.77
C LEU A 158 6.56 -4.93 -41.04
N SER A 159 6.79 -4.13 -42.06
CA SER A 159 6.35 -4.40 -43.42
C SER A 159 7.50 -4.21 -44.38
N THR A 160 7.57 -5.05 -45.40
CA THR A 160 8.63 -5.00 -46.41
C THR A 160 8.02 -4.96 -47.80
N SER A 161 8.65 -4.19 -48.70
CA SER A 161 8.39 -4.20 -50.12
C SER A 161 9.74 -4.41 -50.84
N ALA A 162 9.80 -5.41 -51.72
CA ALA A 162 11.01 -5.75 -52.46
C ALA A 162 10.84 -5.41 -53.94
N THR A 163 11.86 -4.78 -54.54
CA THR A 163 12.00 -4.60 -55.95
C THR A 163 13.06 -5.60 -56.48
N ASN A 164 12.64 -6.45 -57.38
CA ASN A 164 13.56 -7.44 -57.99
C ASN A 164 14.54 -6.75 -58.94
N VAL A 165 15.69 -7.37 -59.15
CA VAL A 165 16.65 -6.97 -60.17
C VAL A 165 16.00 -7.01 -61.55
N THR A 166 16.36 -6.04 -62.39
CA THR A 166 15.81 -5.92 -63.74
C THR A 166 16.26 -7.05 -64.67
N CYS A 167 17.52 -7.47 -64.55
CA CYS A 167 18.08 -8.60 -65.31
C CYS A 167 18.96 -9.49 -64.41
N ASN A 168 19.15 -10.73 -64.79
CA ASN A 168 20.06 -11.65 -64.09
C ASN A 168 21.51 -11.12 -64.14
N GLY A 169 22.09 -10.85 -62.98
CA GLY A 169 23.44 -10.25 -62.82
C GLY A 169 23.44 -8.76 -62.50
N ASP A 170 22.32 -8.09 -62.56
CA ASP A 170 22.21 -6.68 -62.15
C ASP A 170 22.25 -6.53 -60.60
N SER A 171 22.54 -5.30 -60.15
CA SER A 171 22.62 -4.94 -58.73
C SER A 171 21.63 -3.81 -58.36
N ASP A 172 20.49 -3.77 -59.07
CA ASP A 172 19.46 -2.72 -58.95
C ASP A 172 18.24 -3.17 -58.10
N GLY A 173 18.33 -4.38 -57.53
CA GLY A 173 17.30 -4.85 -56.58
C GLY A 173 17.32 -4.04 -55.28
N ALA A 174 16.14 -3.80 -54.73
CA ALA A 174 15.97 -3.03 -53.48
C ALA A 174 14.95 -3.67 -52.58
N ILE A 175 15.11 -3.41 -51.28
CA ILE A 175 14.10 -3.71 -50.28
C ILE A 175 13.79 -2.45 -49.47
N ASP A 176 12.51 -2.13 -49.36
CA ASP A 176 12.03 -1.06 -48.49
C ASP A 176 11.44 -1.69 -47.22
N LEU A 177 11.91 -1.25 -46.05
CA LEU A 177 11.49 -1.72 -44.74
C LEU A 177 10.81 -0.60 -43.99
N SER A 178 9.53 -0.78 -43.72
CA SER A 178 8.76 0.11 -42.85
C SER A 178 8.59 -0.50 -41.49
N VAL A 179 8.94 0.27 -40.43
CA VAL A 179 8.85 -0.13 -39.04
C VAL A 179 7.89 0.80 -38.33
N SER A 180 6.99 0.25 -37.51
CA SER A 180 6.11 1.02 -36.63
C SER A 180 6.05 0.39 -35.25
N GLY A 181 5.74 1.19 -34.21
CA GLY A 181 5.76 0.79 -32.80
C GLY A 181 7.12 0.99 -32.15
N GLY A 182 7.30 0.43 -30.95
CA GLY A 182 8.51 0.64 -30.15
C GLY A 182 8.65 2.05 -29.59
N SER A 183 9.87 2.44 -29.23
CA SER A 183 10.20 3.77 -28.67
C SER A 183 10.61 4.82 -29.70
N GLY A 184 10.60 4.47 -30.99
CA GLY A 184 10.98 5.37 -32.09
C GLY A 184 12.47 5.37 -32.43
N SER A 185 13.32 4.62 -31.71
CA SER A 185 14.71 4.37 -32.07
C SER A 185 14.87 2.91 -32.53
N TYR A 186 15.41 2.70 -33.74
CA TYR A 186 15.54 1.37 -34.31
C TYR A 186 16.99 1.10 -34.70
N SER A 187 17.41 -0.15 -34.53
CA SER A 187 18.67 -0.70 -35.03
C SER A 187 18.37 -1.77 -36.07
N TYR A 188 19.07 -1.75 -37.18
CA TYR A 188 18.90 -2.70 -38.27
C TYR A 188 20.16 -3.54 -38.44
N ALA A 189 20.00 -4.79 -38.78
CA ALA A 189 21.09 -5.69 -39.13
C ALA A 189 20.72 -6.42 -40.46
N TRP A 190 21.61 -6.41 -41.41
CA TRP A 190 21.45 -7.09 -42.71
C TRP A 190 22.38 -8.30 -42.81
N SER A 191 21.94 -9.37 -43.41
CA SER A 191 22.76 -10.60 -43.58
C SER A 191 23.92 -10.43 -44.55
N ASN A 192 23.89 -9.39 -45.39
CA ASN A 192 24.98 -9.06 -46.32
C ASN A 192 26.10 -8.19 -45.69
N GLY A 193 26.00 -7.83 -44.40
CA GLY A 193 27.05 -7.14 -43.68
C GLY A 193 27.13 -5.61 -43.95
N THR A 194 26.09 -4.99 -44.54
CA THR A 194 25.99 -3.54 -44.76
C THR A 194 25.10 -2.88 -43.73
#